data_1a586e87d2ce21caa50c58d2fab88363
#
_entry.id   1a586e87d2ce21caa50c58d2fab88363
#
_cell.length_a   1.000
_cell.length_b   1.000
_cell.length_c   1.000
_cell.angle_alpha   90.00
_cell.angle_beta   90.00
_cell.angle_gamma   90.00
#
_symmetry.space_group_name_H-M   'P 1'
#
loop_
_entity.id
_entity.type
_entity.pdbx_description
1 polymer ?
#
loop_
_entity_poly.entity_id
_entity_poly.type
_entity_poly.pdbx_seq_one_letter_code
_entity_poly.pdbx_strand_id
1 'polypeptide(L)'
;QKTAYEIYQCDWSSDVCSSDLTLLVSYIPDSVSDADVVIKALSESLESANFPLRESLIVVANRWRSLICADALCCPMEGQPLPAFEQARVTAEQISLGNPLPYRNAEDLRQSLERFDVDEEIESEITTIPEVADSETAQKRRQEGAEALIDFINDFESDGICRDKKLIAIILVRMKDLQVRDFALGSVTHERLNLYFDAYKWLMRMAPQNYVAPIATVFSAVCYEKGEGVMAQRVLDRALSDDPDYALAHLFRQFFATGRKPEIFADMRKELHPKVCDAIFSGTLQR
;
A
#
# COMPACT_ATOMS: atom_id res chain seq x y z
N GLN A 1 -32.67 -9.47 2.76
CA GLN A 1 -31.50 -10.32 2.56
C GLN A 1 -30.35 -9.44 2.09
N LYS A 2 -29.31 -9.30 2.91
CA LYS A 2 -28.12 -8.55 2.53
C LYS A 2 -27.22 -9.47 1.69
N THR A 3 -26.73 -8.98 0.57
CA THR A 3 -25.74 -9.70 -0.25
C THR A 3 -24.38 -9.70 0.42
N ALA A 4 -23.48 -10.65 0.08
CA ALA A 4 -22.12 -10.69 0.62
C ALA A 4 -21.37 -9.35 0.45
N TYR A 5 -21.72 -8.57 -0.56
CA TYR A 5 -21.17 -7.23 -0.80
C TYR A 5 -21.70 -6.15 0.15
N GLU A 6 -22.92 -6.26 0.63
CA GLU A 6 -23.46 -5.32 1.63
C GLU A 6 -22.80 -5.47 3.01
N ILE A 7 -22.15 -6.61 3.23
CA ILE A 7 -21.43 -6.92 4.45
C ILE A 7 -20.00 -6.36 4.43
N TYR A 8 -19.43 -6.07 3.24
CA TYR A 8 -18.06 -5.58 3.08
C TYR A 8 -17.89 -4.07 3.33
N GLN A 9 -18.99 -3.32 3.44
CA GLN A 9 -18.98 -1.91 3.82
C GLN A 9 -19.22 -1.73 5.33
N CYS A 10 -18.43 -2.34 6.16
CA CYS A 10 -18.22 -1.79 7.48
C CYS A 10 -17.26 -0.61 7.33
N ASP A 11 -17.80 0.58 7.45
CA ASP A 11 -17.04 1.78 7.72
C ASP A 11 -16.21 1.51 8.98
N TRP A 12 -14.91 1.42 8.83
CA TRP A 12 -13.97 1.24 9.92
C TRP A 12 -13.77 2.54 10.71
N SER A 13 -14.75 3.42 10.67
CA SER A 13 -14.79 4.55 11.58
C SER A 13 -14.89 4.01 13.01
N SER A 14 -14.08 4.55 13.88
CA SER A 14 -13.84 4.14 15.27
C SER A 14 -15.06 4.11 16.20
N ASP A 15 -16.24 4.41 15.72
CA ASP A 15 -17.48 4.53 16.49
C ASP A 15 -18.47 3.39 16.31
N VAL A 16 -18.17 2.40 15.46
CA VAL A 16 -18.96 1.18 15.39
C VAL A 16 -18.59 0.32 16.59
N CYS A 17 -19.49 0.26 17.56
CA CYS A 17 -19.37 -0.69 18.66
C CYS A 17 -19.03 -2.06 18.12
N SER A 18 -17.83 -2.53 18.38
CA SER A 18 -17.26 -3.80 17.94
C SER A 18 -18.01 -5.05 18.44
N SER A 19 -19.13 -4.86 19.17
CA SER A 19 -19.86 -5.91 19.84
C SER A 19 -20.92 -6.61 18.99
N ASP A 20 -21.29 -6.10 17.81
CA ASP A 20 -22.53 -6.55 17.18
C ASP A 20 -22.39 -7.34 15.89
N LEU A 21 -21.23 -7.39 15.26
CA LEU A 21 -21.03 -8.07 13.98
C LEU A 21 -19.66 -8.73 13.84
N THR A 22 -19.60 -10.06 14.00
CA THR A 22 -18.44 -10.83 13.60
C THR A 22 -18.73 -11.52 12.29
N LEU A 23 -18.04 -11.11 11.24
CA LEU A 23 -18.09 -11.70 9.91
C LEU A 23 -16.76 -12.38 9.60
N LEU A 24 -16.78 -13.63 9.22
CA LEU A 24 -15.63 -14.36 8.72
C LEU A 24 -15.82 -14.60 7.22
N VAL A 25 -14.87 -14.16 6.40
CA VAL A 25 -14.83 -14.44 4.97
C VAL A 25 -13.57 -15.22 4.65
N SER A 26 -13.74 -16.44 4.15
CA SER A 26 -12.64 -17.33 3.80
C SER A 26 -12.55 -17.51 2.31
N TYR A 27 -11.44 -17.12 1.71
CA TYR A 27 -11.10 -17.36 0.32
C TYR A 27 -10.22 -18.60 0.21
N ILE A 28 -10.68 -19.60 -0.55
CA ILE A 28 -9.97 -20.88 -0.64
C ILE A 28 -9.71 -21.18 -2.11
N PRO A 29 -8.42 -21.38 -2.48
CA PRO A 29 -8.10 -21.66 -3.88
C PRO A 29 -8.50 -23.08 -4.30
N ASP A 30 -8.33 -24.11 -3.46
CA ASP A 30 -8.27 -25.49 -3.96
C ASP A 30 -9.17 -26.53 -3.26
N SER A 31 -9.59 -26.32 -2.00
CA SER A 31 -10.34 -27.34 -1.26
C SER A 31 -11.22 -26.77 -0.14
N VAL A 32 -12.49 -27.15 -0.14
CA VAL A 32 -13.44 -26.73 0.91
C VAL A 32 -13.14 -27.44 2.24
N SER A 33 -12.58 -28.66 2.21
CA SER A 33 -12.35 -29.48 3.42
C SER A 33 -11.32 -28.88 4.37
N ASP A 34 -10.31 -28.21 3.84
CA ASP A 34 -9.26 -27.62 4.68
C ASP A 34 -9.74 -26.35 5.38
N ALA A 35 -10.72 -25.68 4.79
CA ALA A 35 -11.33 -24.50 5.38
C ALA A 35 -12.21 -24.84 6.58
N ASP A 36 -12.94 -25.95 6.54
CA ASP A 36 -13.87 -26.32 7.61
C ASP A 36 -13.13 -26.46 8.95
N VAL A 37 -11.91 -26.97 8.94
CA VAL A 37 -11.08 -27.11 10.15
C VAL A 37 -10.68 -25.74 10.71
N VAL A 38 -10.23 -24.84 9.84
CA VAL A 38 -9.78 -23.48 10.22
C VAL A 38 -10.98 -22.64 10.69
N ILE A 39 -12.09 -22.68 9.96
CA ILE A 39 -13.31 -21.95 10.29
C ILE A 39 -13.86 -22.42 11.64
N LYS A 40 -13.88 -23.71 11.89
CA LYS A 40 -14.32 -24.27 13.17
C LYS A 40 -13.45 -23.79 14.32
N ALA A 41 -12.12 -23.86 14.19
CA ALA A 41 -11.20 -23.38 15.20
C ALA A 41 -11.33 -21.87 15.47
N LEU A 42 -11.53 -21.08 14.42
CA LEU A 42 -11.76 -19.62 14.54
C LEU A 42 -13.11 -19.34 15.20
N SER A 43 -14.17 -20.05 14.83
CA SER A 43 -15.50 -19.91 15.44
C SER A 43 -15.45 -20.22 16.95
N GLU A 44 -14.80 -21.31 17.34
CA GLU A 44 -14.62 -21.68 18.74
C GLU A 44 -13.79 -20.63 19.52
N SER A 45 -12.75 -20.08 18.89
CA SER A 45 -11.96 -18.99 19.48
C SER A 45 -12.76 -17.71 19.66
N LEU A 46 -13.55 -17.34 18.68
CA LEU A 46 -14.40 -16.13 18.74
C LEU A 46 -15.49 -16.27 19.79
N GLU A 47 -16.14 -17.43 19.86
CA GLU A 47 -17.13 -17.71 20.91
C GLU A 47 -16.51 -17.66 22.31
N SER A 48 -15.32 -18.24 22.48
CA SER A 48 -14.56 -18.18 23.74
C SER A 48 -14.20 -16.77 24.17
N ALA A 49 -13.97 -15.89 23.20
CA ALA A 49 -13.68 -14.48 23.42
C ALA A 49 -14.95 -13.61 23.55
N ASN A 50 -16.13 -14.22 23.56
CA ASN A 50 -17.43 -13.56 23.60
C ASN A 50 -17.75 -12.68 22.36
N PHE A 51 -17.21 -13.09 21.20
CA PHE A 51 -17.51 -12.51 19.89
C PHE A 51 -18.31 -13.52 19.06
N PRO A 52 -19.66 -13.55 19.14
CA PRO A 52 -20.44 -14.55 18.41
C PRO A 52 -20.31 -14.32 16.91
N LEU A 53 -19.98 -15.40 16.18
CA LEU A 53 -19.93 -15.38 14.74
C LEU A 53 -21.34 -15.22 14.15
N ARG A 54 -21.60 -14.12 13.46
CA ARG A 54 -22.90 -13.81 12.87
C ARG A 54 -23.04 -14.37 11.46
N GLU A 55 -21.95 -14.43 10.74
CA GLU A 55 -21.92 -14.96 9.38
C GLU A 55 -20.52 -15.51 9.08
N SER A 56 -20.48 -16.58 8.30
CA SER A 56 -19.26 -17.16 7.77
C SER A 56 -19.45 -17.49 6.29
N LEU A 57 -18.71 -16.82 5.44
CA LEU A 57 -18.78 -16.99 4.00
C LEU A 57 -17.54 -17.72 3.50
N ILE A 58 -17.75 -18.66 2.59
CA ILE A 58 -16.68 -19.29 1.84
C ILE A 58 -16.79 -18.89 0.37
N VAL A 59 -15.65 -18.55 -0.22
CA VAL A 59 -15.54 -18.20 -1.65
C VAL A 59 -14.57 -19.16 -2.33
N VAL A 60 -15.06 -19.91 -3.28
CA VAL A 60 -14.29 -20.90 -4.05
C VAL A 60 -14.69 -20.80 -5.52
N ALA A 61 -13.72 -20.80 -6.42
CA ALA A 61 -13.94 -20.83 -7.87
C ALA A 61 -15.02 -19.84 -8.37
N ASN A 62 -14.95 -18.60 -7.90
CA ASN A 62 -15.89 -17.52 -8.26
C ASN A 62 -17.34 -17.74 -7.78
N ARG A 63 -17.52 -18.59 -6.77
CA ARG A 63 -18.82 -18.86 -6.13
C ARG A 63 -18.68 -18.65 -4.62
N TRP A 64 -19.77 -18.24 -3.99
CA TRP A 64 -19.81 -18.04 -2.54
C TRP A 64 -20.98 -18.78 -1.91
N ARG A 65 -20.85 -19.17 -0.68
CA ARG A 65 -21.96 -19.66 0.16
C ARG A 65 -21.73 -19.31 1.63
N SER A 66 -22.81 -19.21 2.38
CA SER A 66 -22.74 -19.17 3.84
C SER A 66 -22.49 -20.59 4.38
N LEU A 67 -21.65 -20.69 5.39
CA LEU A 67 -21.43 -21.92 6.16
C LEU A 67 -22.40 -22.07 7.32
N ILE A 68 -23.09 -20.99 7.69
CA ILE A 68 -24.07 -20.97 8.78
C ILE A 68 -25.49 -21.22 8.25
N CYS A 69 -25.76 -20.82 7.01
CA CYS A 69 -27.07 -21.00 6.39
C CYS A 69 -27.30 -22.47 5.98
N ALA A 70 -28.31 -23.09 6.59
CA ALA A 70 -28.70 -24.45 6.28
C ALA A 70 -29.75 -24.58 5.14
N ASP A 71 -30.25 -23.46 4.59
CA ASP A 71 -31.23 -23.46 3.52
C ASP A 71 -30.56 -23.68 2.16
N ALA A 72 -30.75 -24.84 1.59
CA ALA A 72 -30.18 -25.21 0.28
C ALA A 72 -30.73 -24.37 -0.90
N LEU A 73 -31.90 -23.75 -0.76
CA LEU A 73 -32.43 -22.85 -1.79
C LEU A 73 -31.74 -21.47 -1.74
N CYS A 74 -31.34 -21.02 -0.54
CA CYS A 74 -30.63 -19.82 -0.33
C CYS A 74 -29.11 -19.98 -0.55
N CYS A 75 -28.56 -21.06 0.00
CA CYS A 75 -27.12 -21.35 0.00
C CYS A 75 -26.85 -22.79 -0.48
N PRO A 76 -26.98 -23.05 -1.79
CA PRO A 76 -26.72 -24.38 -2.35
C PRO A 76 -25.27 -24.79 -2.11
N MET A 77 -25.02 -26.10 -2.04
CA MET A 77 -23.68 -26.65 -1.76
C MET A 77 -22.66 -26.24 -2.79
N GLU A 78 -23.03 -26.06 -4.05
CA GLU A 78 -22.19 -25.52 -5.12
C GLU A 78 -21.95 -24.03 -5.01
N GLY A 79 -22.62 -23.35 -4.08
CA GLY A 79 -22.55 -21.90 -3.85
C GLY A 79 -23.28 -21.08 -4.90
N GLN A 80 -23.52 -19.81 -4.58
CA GLN A 80 -24.05 -18.81 -5.49
C GLN A 80 -22.90 -18.21 -6.33
N PRO A 81 -23.10 -17.84 -7.61
CA PRO A 81 -22.09 -17.13 -8.36
C PRO A 81 -21.80 -15.76 -7.72
N LEU A 82 -20.54 -15.38 -7.68
CA LEU A 82 -20.21 -13.99 -7.33
C LEU A 82 -20.84 -13.05 -8.37
N PRO A 83 -21.44 -11.95 -7.94
CA PRO A 83 -21.92 -10.95 -8.87
C PRO A 83 -20.75 -10.42 -9.72
N ALA A 84 -21.02 -10.11 -10.98
CA ALA A 84 -20.03 -9.46 -11.82
C ALA A 84 -19.61 -8.13 -11.16
N PHE A 85 -18.30 -7.92 -11.03
CA PHE A 85 -17.72 -6.78 -10.34
C PHE A 85 -18.28 -5.46 -10.88
N GLU A 86 -18.41 -5.35 -12.20
CA GLU A 86 -18.91 -4.17 -12.89
C GLU A 86 -20.39 -3.87 -12.62
N GLN A 87 -21.15 -4.87 -12.18
CA GLN A 87 -22.58 -4.78 -11.88
C GLN A 87 -22.87 -4.64 -10.38
N ALA A 88 -21.83 -4.72 -9.55
CA ALA A 88 -21.99 -4.61 -8.13
C ALA A 88 -22.33 -3.14 -7.74
N ARG A 89 -23.34 -2.97 -6.91
CA ARG A 89 -23.77 -1.65 -6.41
C ARG A 89 -22.59 -0.91 -5.74
N VAL A 90 -21.79 -1.63 -4.96
CA VAL A 90 -20.60 -1.11 -4.29
C VAL A 90 -19.61 -0.49 -5.29
N THR A 91 -19.43 -1.13 -6.44
CA THR A 91 -18.57 -0.60 -7.51
C THR A 91 -19.06 0.76 -8.01
N ALA A 92 -20.36 0.89 -8.26
CA ALA A 92 -20.96 2.15 -8.66
C ALA A 92 -20.83 3.23 -7.56
N GLU A 93 -21.02 2.86 -6.30
CA GLU A 93 -20.85 3.75 -5.16
C GLU A 93 -19.39 4.22 -5.03
N GLN A 94 -18.40 3.33 -5.15
CA GLN A 94 -16.99 3.69 -5.09
C GLN A 94 -16.60 4.65 -6.24
N ILE A 95 -17.07 4.38 -7.45
CA ILE A 95 -16.85 5.31 -8.59
C ILE A 95 -17.46 6.67 -8.31
N SER A 96 -18.67 6.73 -7.75
CA SER A 96 -19.35 7.99 -7.46
C SER A 96 -18.63 8.81 -6.38
N LEU A 97 -17.89 8.15 -5.49
CA LEU A 97 -17.04 8.77 -4.46
C LEU A 97 -15.64 9.15 -4.97
N GLY A 98 -15.35 8.88 -6.26
CA GLY A 98 -14.04 9.14 -6.85
C GLY A 98 -12.95 8.16 -6.39
N ASN A 99 -13.32 7.05 -5.75
CA ASN A 99 -12.35 6.04 -5.35
C ASN A 99 -11.95 5.17 -6.55
N PRO A 100 -10.67 4.77 -6.64
CA PRO A 100 -10.24 3.83 -7.66
C PRO A 100 -10.93 2.49 -7.48
N LEU A 101 -11.23 1.82 -8.60
CA LEU A 101 -11.79 0.48 -8.56
C LEU A 101 -10.78 -0.51 -7.96
N PRO A 102 -11.24 -1.43 -7.11
CA PRO A 102 -10.39 -2.48 -6.61
C PRO A 102 -9.91 -3.38 -7.77
N TYR A 103 -8.74 -3.95 -7.60
CA TYR A 103 -8.20 -4.90 -8.58
C TYR A 103 -9.05 -6.15 -8.64
N ARG A 104 -9.31 -6.65 -9.84
CA ARG A 104 -10.15 -7.84 -10.05
C ARG A 104 -9.57 -9.11 -9.43
N ASN A 105 -8.25 -9.19 -9.41
CA ASN A 105 -7.50 -10.33 -8.90
C ASN A 105 -6.07 -9.91 -8.51
N ALA A 106 -5.34 -10.85 -7.93
CA ALA A 106 -3.95 -10.63 -7.50
C ALA A 106 -3.00 -10.35 -8.67
N GLU A 107 -3.30 -10.85 -9.88
CA GLU A 107 -2.48 -10.61 -11.07
C GLU A 107 -2.64 -9.18 -11.58
N ASP A 108 -3.86 -8.65 -11.64
CA ASP A 108 -4.10 -7.25 -12.01
C ASP A 108 -3.40 -6.30 -11.02
N LEU A 109 -3.44 -6.62 -9.72
CA LEU A 109 -2.69 -5.87 -8.72
C LEU A 109 -1.18 -5.93 -8.99
N ARG A 110 -0.63 -7.12 -9.25
CA ARG A 110 0.79 -7.30 -9.56
C ARG A 110 1.21 -6.48 -10.78
N GLN A 111 0.46 -6.59 -11.88
CA GLN A 111 0.71 -5.85 -13.12
C GLN A 111 0.65 -4.33 -12.90
N SER A 112 -0.23 -3.86 -12.04
CA SER A 112 -0.33 -2.43 -11.71
C SER A 112 0.91 -1.87 -11.00
N LEU A 113 1.72 -2.75 -10.44
CA LEU A 113 2.97 -2.42 -9.73
C LEU A 113 4.22 -2.67 -10.58
N GLU A 114 4.10 -3.28 -11.76
CA GLU A 114 5.25 -3.54 -12.64
C GLU A 114 5.87 -2.26 -13.16
N ARG A 115 7.14 -2.37 -13.50
CA ARG A 115 7.87 -1.29 -14.14
C ARG A 115 7.20 -0.92 -15.47
N PHE A 116 7.21 0.35 -15.80
CA PHE A 116 6.96 0.80 -17.18
C PHE A 116 8.06 0.28 -18.12
N ASP A 117 7.87 0.44 -19.40
CA ASP A 117 8.93 0.17 -20.37
C ASP A 117 10.21 0.94 -20.01
N VAL A 118 11.34 0.39 -20.42
CA VAL A 118 12.64 0.99 -20.14
C VAL A 118 12.69 2.40 -20.70
N ASP A 119 13.02 3.36 -19.86
CA ASP A 119 13.27 4.74 -20.24
C ASP A 119 14.78 4.96 -20.30
N GLU A 120 15.35 4.85 -21.50
CA GLU A 120 16.79 4.97 -21.73
C GLU A 120 17.34 6.34 -21.33
N GLU A 121 16.50 7.40 -21.38
CA GLU A 121 16.91 8.74 -20.99
C GLU A 121 17.10 8.83 -19.47
N ILE A 122 16.19 8.26 -18.68
CA ILE A 122 16.36 8.19 -17.21
C ILE A 122 17.60 7.38 -16.84
N GLU A 123 17.80 6.22 -17.48
CA GLU A 123 18.99 5.39 -17.22
C GLU A 123 20.28 6.13 -17.59
N SER A 124 20.29 6.88 -18.68
CA SER A 124 21.41 7.73 -19.08
C SER A 124 21.67 8.84 -18.06
N GLU A 125 20.64 9.57 -17.64
CA GLU A 125 20.77 10.64 -16.64
C GLU A 125 21.31 10.11 -15.29
N ILE A 126 20.84 8.94 -14.85
CA ILE A 126 21.34 8.29 -13.63
C ILE A 126 22.84 8.10 -13.66
N THR A 127 23.43 7.72 -14.82
CA THR A 127 24.87 7.48 -14.93
C THR A 127 25.69 8.76 -14.77
N THR A 128 25.09 9.93 -14.99
CA THR A 128 25.75 11.24 -14.85
C THR A 128 25.78 11.73 -13.40
N ILE A 129 24.95 11.16 -12.53
CA ILE A 129 24.77 11.62 -11.14
C ILE A 129 25.66 10.79 -10.21
N PRO A 130 26.63 11.40 -9.50
CA PRO A 130 27.50 10.67 -8.58
C PRO A 130 26.71 10.10 -7.39
N GLU A 131 26.77 8.79 -7.16
CA GLU A 131 26.09 8.14 -6.01
C GLU A 131 26.78 8.44 -4.68
N VAL A 132 28.09 8.34 -4.63
CA VAL A 132 28.87 8.50 -3.40
C VAL A 132 29.28 9.95 -3.20
N ALA A 133 29.02 10.47 -2.01
CA ALA A 133 29.48 11.78 -1.57
C ALA A 133 30.62 11.63 -0.56
N ASP A 134 31.63 12.48 -0.67
CA ASP A 134 32.47 12.79 0.48
C ASP A 134 31.66 13.52 1.56
N SER A 135 32.21 13.64 2.77
CA SER A 135 31.50 14.26 3.88
C SER A 135 31.16 15.75 3.63
N GLU A 136 31.93 16.42 2.77
CA GLU A 136 31.76 17.84 2.49
C GLU A 136 30.60 18.09 1.48
N THR A 137 30.41 17.22 0.54
CA THR A 137 29.33 17.32 -0.48
C THR A 137 28.04 16.61 -0.07
N ALA A 138 28.09 15.73 0.93
CA ALA A 138 26.93 14.94 1.36
C ALA A 138 25.72 15.80 1.72
N GLN A 139 25.92 16.88 2.47
CA GLN A 139 24.85 17.80 2.87
C GLN A 139 24.17 18.46 1.66
N LYS A 140 24.95 18.95 0.70
CA LYS A 140 24.40 19.57 -0.52
C LYS A 140 23.58 18.57 -1.35
N ARG A 141 24.02 17.31 -1.43
CA ARG A 141 23.32 16.25 -2.16
C ARG A 141 22.03 15.83 -1.47
N ARG A 142 21.99 15.80 -0.14
CA ARG A 142 20.77 15.57 0.62
C ARG A 142 19.75 16.67 0.38
N GLN A 143 20.20 17.92 0.39
CA GLN A 143 19.36 19.07 0.09
C GLN A 143 18.84 19.01 -1.35
N GLU A 144 19.71 18.73 -2.34
CA GLU A 144 19.32 18.51 -3.74
C GLU A 144 18.24 17.44 -3.86
N GLY A 145 18.39 16.31 -3.16
CA GLY A 145 17.42 15.23 -3.18
C GLY A 145 16.08 15.61 -2.55
N ALA A 146 16.10 16.35 -1.44
CA ALA A 146 14.88 16.82 -0.78
C ALA A 146 14.14 17.88 -1.62
N GLU A 147 14.87 18.84 -2.20
CA GLU A 147 14.32 19.84 -3.13
C GLU A 147 13.73 19.17 -4.37
N ALA A 148 14.43 18.21 -4.97
CA ALA A 148 13.94 17.45 -6.11
C ALA A 148 12.64 16.68 -5.80
N LEU A 149 12.50 16.13 -4.60
CA LEU A 149 11.25 15.48 -4.18
C LEU A 149 10.10 16.49 -4.04
N ILE A 150 10.36 17.68 -3.54
CA ILE A 150 9.36 18.76 -3.45
C ILE A 150 8.88 19.14 -4.86
N ASP A 151 9.83 19.40 -5.76
CA ASP A 151 9.53 19.79 -7.14
C ASP A 151 8.75 18.69 -7.87
N PHE A 152 9.15 17.43 -7.70
CA PHE A 152 8.45 16.28 -8.26
C PHE A 152 6.99 16.18 -7.79
N ILE A 153 6.72 16.37 -6.50
CA ILE A 153 5.35 16.32 -5.98
C ILE A 153 4.51 17.49 -6.51
N ASN A 154 5.10 18.68 -6.67
CA ASN A 154 4.42 19.83 -7.24
C ASN A 154 4.09 19.62 -8.74
N ASP A 155 5.04 19.10 -9.51
CA ASP A 155 4.83 18.75 -10.92
C ASP A 155 3.73 17.68 -11.07
N PHE A 156 3.78 16.66 -10.21
CA PHE A 156 2.80 15.57 -10.25
C PHE A 156 1.39 16.05 -9.85
N GLU A 157 1.28 16.97 -8.89
CA GLU A 157 0.01 17.59 -8.51
C GLU A 157 -0.59 18.40 -9.65
N SER A 158 0.24 19.05 -10.45
CA SER A 158 -0.21 19.89 -11.56
C SER A 158 -0.62 19.07 -12.79
N ASP A 159 0.17 18.09 -13.17
CA ASP A 159 0.10 17.39 -14.45
C ASP A 159 -0.25 15.90 -14.36
N GLY A 160 -0.22 15.31 -13.14
CA GLY A 160 -0.40 13.88 -12.92
C GLY A 160 0.78 13.01 -13.39
N ILE A 161 1.84 13.62 -13.91
CA ILE A 161 3.10 13.00 -14.32
C ILE A 161 4.25 13.99 -14.16
N CYS A 162 5.47 13.49 -13.99
CA CYS A 162 6.68 14.30 -14.10
C CYS A 162 7.37 14.00 -15.44
N ARG A 163 7.67 15.06 -16.24
CA ARG A 163 8.32 14.93 -17.56
C ARG A 163 9.82 15.17 -17.49
N ASP A 164 10.31 15.78 -16.41
CA ASP A 164 11.73 16.05 -16.23
C ASP A 164 12.48 14.78 -15.84
N LYS A 165 13.14 14.16 -16.83
CA LYS A 165 13.90 12.92 -16.67
C LYS A 165 15.09 13.07 -15.75
N LYS A 166 15.72 14.24 -15.79
CA LYS A 166 16.84 14.56 -14.91
C LYS A 166 16.39 14.69 -13.46
N LEU A 167 15.25 15.34 -13.21
CA LEU A 167 14.64 15.41 -11.88
C LEU A 167 14.36 14.02 -11.33
N ILE A 168 13.73 13.15 -12.14
CA ILE A 168 13.46 11.75 -11.77
C ILE A 168 14.77 11.02 -11.42
N ALA A 169 15.80 11.16 -12.26
CA ALA A 169 17.10 10.52 -12.04
C ALA A 169 17.75 10.99 -10.74
N ILE A 170 17.73 12.31 -10.46
CA ILE A 170 18.24 12.88 -9.20
C ILE A 170 17.52 12.23 -8.01
N ILE A 171 16.19 12.16 -8.01
CA ILE A 171 15.42 11.57 -6.92
C ILE A 171 15.83 10.12 -6.70
N LEU A 172 15.85 9.30 -7.77
CA LEU A 172 16.17 7.88 -7.68
C LEU A 172 17.57 7.64 -7.09
N VAL A 173 18.57 8.42 -7.51
CA VAL A 173 19.93 8.32 -6.97
C VAL A 173 19.98 8.81 -5.53
N ARG A 174 19.38 9.96 -5.22
CA ARG A 174 19.45 10.57 -3.87
C ARG A 174 18.65 9.81 -2.83
N MET A 175 17.61 9.09 -3.19
CA MET A 175 16.84 8.25 -2.26
C MET A 175 17.63 7.04 -1.71
N LYS A 176 18.81 6.74 -2.26
CA LYS A 176 19.76 5.81 -1.62
C LYS A 176 20.37 6.38 -0.32
N ASP A 177 20.40 7.70 -0.14
CA ASP A 177 20.76 8.32 1.14
C ASP A 177 19.57 8.20 2.12
N LEU A 178 19.87 7.72 3.32
CA LEU A 178 18.84 7.45 4.36
C LEU A 178 18.06 8.70 4.73
N GLN A 179 18.69 9.87 4.78
CA GLN A 179 18.01 11.11 5.17
C GLN A 179 17.06 11.61 4.08
N VAL A 180 17.44 11.47 2.80
CA VAL A 180 16.56 11.82 1.68
C VAL A 180 15.36 10.89 1.63
N ARG A 181 15.56 9.59 1.82
CA ARG A 181 14.49 8.60 1.92
C ARG A 181 13.55 8.90 3.10
N ASP A 182 14.11 9.21 4.26
CA ASP A 182 13.33 9.53 5.46
C ASP A 182 12.59 10.88 5.31
N PHE A 183 13.16 11.82 4.55
CA PHE A 183 12.47 13.04 4.13
C PHE A 183 11.25 12.72 3.24
N ALA A 184 11.43 11.88 2.21
CA ALA A 184 10.33 11.45 1.35
C ALA A 184 9.20 10.78 2.16
N LEU A 185 9.56 9.90 3.11
CA LEU A 185 8.62 9.25 4.00
C LEU A 185 7.89 10.26 4.89
N GLY A 186 8.61 11.19 5.48
CA GLY A 186 8.07 12.19 6.41
C GLY A 186 7.22 13.28 5.76
N SER A 187 7.46 13.59 4.48
CA SER A 187 6.75 14.64 3.74
C SER A 187 5.29 14.29 3.42
N VAL A 188 4.91 13.02 3.53
CA VAL A 188 3.53 12.58 3.28
C VAL A 188 2.60 13.20 4.33
N THR A 189 1.51 13.83 3.90
CA THR A 189 0.47 14.34 4.80
C THR A 189 -0.84 13.61 4.56
N HIS A 190 -1.70 13.56 5.58
CA HIS A 190 -2.99 12.88 5.46
C HIS A 190 -3.87 13.54 4.40
N GLU A 191 -3.86 14.86 4.31
CA GLU A 191 -4.66 15.65 3.36
C GLU A 191 -4.25 15.39 1.90
N ARG A 192 -2.99 15.04 1.68
CA ARG A 192 -2.43 14.78 0.34
C ARG A 192 -2.10 13.30 0.11
N LEU A 193 -2.63 12.40 0.93
CA LEU A 193 -2.28 10.97 0.89
C LEU A 193 -2.53 10.34 -0.48
N ASN A 194 -3.63 10.69 -1.16
CA ASN A 194 -3.93 10.19 -2.50
C ASN A 194 -2.90 10.68 -3.54
N LEU A 195 -2.48 11.94 -3.46
CA LEU A 195 -1.44 12.49 -4.33
C LEU A 195 -0.11 11.73 -4.15
N TYR A 196 0.34 11.55 -2.92
CA TYR A 196 1.57 10.79 -2.64
C TYR A 196 1.46 9.33 -3.06
N PHE A 197 0.28 8.73 -2.91
CA PHE A 197 0.02 7.38 -3.37
C PHE A 197 0.24 7.25 -4.88
N ASP A 198 -0.37 8.13 -5.67
CA ASP A 198 -0.27 8.09 -7.13
C ASP A 198 1.14 8.46 -7.60
N ALA A 199 1.74 9.51 -7.02
CA ALA A 199 3.08 9.98 -7.35
C ALA A 199 4.15 8.93 -7.05
N TYR A 200 4.14 8.32 -5.86
CA TYR A 200 5.14 7.32 -5.49
C TYR A 200 4.92 5.98 -6.21
N LYS A 201 3.67 5.60 -6.49
CA LYS A 201 3.38 4.47 -7.36
C LYS A 201 3.98 4.68 -8.76
N TRP A 202 3.75 5.86 -9.32
CA TRP A 202 4.28 6.23 -10.62
C TRP A 202 5.83 6.22 -10.62
N LEU A 203 6.45 6.88 -9.67
CA LEU A 203 7.91 6.97 -9.54
C LEU A 203 8.56 5.58 -9.36
N MET A 204 7.97 4.71 -8.53
CA MET A 204 8.44 3.33 -8.36
C MET A 204 8.41 2.56 -9.69
N ARG A 205 7.40 2.79 -10.54
CA ARG A 205 7.28 2.12 -11.84
C ARG A 205 8.27 2.66 -12.88
N MET A 206 8.75 3.88 -12.71
CA MET A 206 9.83 4.47 -13.53
C MET A 206 11.22 4.00 -13.10
N ALA A 207 11.39 3.53 -11.86
CA ALA A 207 12.68 3.20 -11.31
C ALA A 207 13.33 1.97 -12.00
N PRO A 208 14.57 2.08 -12.50
CA PRO A 208 15.33 0.94 -12.97
C PRO A 208 15.79 0.03 -11.83
N GLN A 209 16.27 -1.15 -12.17
CA GLN A 209 16.85 -2.08 -11.20
C GLN A 209 17.96 -1.41 -10.38
N ASN A 210 18.08 -1.77 -9.11
CA ASN A 210 18.94 -1.19 -8.07
C ASN A 210 18.53 0.21 -7.57
N TYR A 211 17.38 0.74 -8.03
CA TYR A 211 16.82 2.01 -7.56
C TYR A 211 15.36 1.87 -7.07
N VAL A 212 14.81 0.66 -7.12
CA VAL A 212 13.41 0.39 -6.74
C VAL A 212 13.24 0.31 -5.23
N ALA A 213 14.18 -0.31 -4.51
CA ALA A 213 14.01 -0.61 -3.08
C ALA A 213 13.68 0.61 -2.21
N PRO A 214 14.37 1.77 -2.32
CA PRO A 214 14.06 2.94 -1.50
C PRO A 214 12.65 3.47 -1.74
N ILE A 215 12.29 3.70 -3.01
CA ILE A 215 10.97 4.27 -3.35
C ILE A 215 9.83 3.30 -3.10
N ALA A 216 10.01 2.02 -3.39
CA ALA A 216 9.03 0.99 -3.10
C ALA A 216 8.76 0.90 -1.59
N THR A 217 9.80 0.98 -0.76
CA THR A 217 9.63 0.96 0.70
C THR A 217 8.84 2.18 1.19
N VAL A 218 9.13 3.37 0.71
CA VAL A 218 8.36 4.59 1.04
C VAL A 218 6.92 4.46 0.54
N PHE A 219 6.71 3.99 -0.68
CA PHE A 219 5.37 3.78 -1.23
C PHE A 219 4.57 2.73 -0.44
N SER A 220 5.22 1.67 0.08
CA SER A 220 4.54 0.68 0.92
C SER A 220 3.96 1.28 2.19
N ALA A 221 4.64 2.28 2.79
CA ALA A 221 4.12 3.01 3.94
C ALA A 221 2.86 3.81 3.59
N VAL A 222 2.87 4.48 2.44
CA VAL A 222 1.70 5.21 1.94
C VAL A 222 0.53 4.27 1.68
N CYS A 223 0.79 3.09 1.08
CA CYS A 223 -0.23 2.05 0.92
C CYS A 223 -0.81 1.60 2.26
N TYR A 224 0.05 1.38 3.27
CA TYR A 224 -0.40 0.96 4.59
C TYR A 224 -1.25 2.04 5.27
N GLU A 225 -0.83 3.31 5.23
CA GLU A 225 -1.60 4.44 5.77
C GLU A 225 -2.95 4.63 5.07
N LYS A 226 -3.03 4.29 3.79
CA LYS A 226 -4.28 4.33 3.00
C LYS A 226 -5.20 3.14 3.29
N GLY A 227 -4.77 2.15 4.08
CA GLY A 227 -5.52 0.92 4.33
C GLY A 227 -5.35 -0.15 3.26
N GLU A 228 -4.47 0.07 2.28
CA GLU A 228 -4.18 -0.86 1.19
C GLU A 228 -3.14 -1.91 1.61
N GLY A 229 -3.43 -2.67 2.67
CA GLY A 229 -2.47 -3.58 3.30
C GLY A 229 -1.93 -4.66 2.36
N VAL A 230 -2.76 -5.21 1.46
CA VAL A 230 -2.33 -6.20 0.47
C VAL A 230 -1.33 -5.58 -0.51
N MET A 231 -1.63 -4.38 -1.00
CA MET A 231 -0.72 -3.64 -1.88
C MET A 231 0.58 -3.30 -1.16
N ALA A 232 0.52 -2.86 0.09
CA ALA A 232 1.71 -2.56 0.89
C ALA A 232 2.67 -3.76 0.94
N GLN A 233 2.15 -4.98 1.17
CA GLN A 233 2.96 -6.21 1.17
C GLN A 233 3.55 -6.51 -0.21
N ARG A 234 2.78 -6.38 -1.30
CA ARG A 234 3.26 -6.61 -2.67
C ARG A 234 4.34 -5.60 -3.09
N VAL A 235 4.20 -4.36 -2.65
CA VAL A 235 5.22 -3.32 -2.87
C VAL A 235 6.51 -3.63 -2.11
N LEU A 236 6.42 -4.16 -0.87
CA LEU A 236 7.58 -4.65 -0.13
C LEU A 236 8.24 -5.87 -0.79
N ASP A 237 7.45 -6.79 -1.37
CA ASP A 237 7.99 -7.90 -2.16
C ASP A 237 8.84 -7.36 -3.32
N ARG A 238 8.39 -6.31 -3.99
CA ARG A 238 9.13 -5.66 -5.07
C ARG A 238 10.40 -4.97 -4.58
N ALA A 239 10.35 -4.28 -3.42
CA ALA A 239 11.53 -3.68 -2.81
C ALA A 239 12.62 -4.74 -2.51
N LEU A 240 12.22 -5.87 -1.91
CA LEU A 240 13.13 -6.96 -1.55
C LEU A 240 13.54 -7.83 -2.75
N SER A 241 12.84 -7.76 -3.87
CA SER A 241 13.30 -8.34 -5.13
C SER A 241 14.40 -7.51 -5.78
N ASP A 242 14.43 -6.21 -5.55
CA ASP A 242 15.48 -5.29 -6.01
C ASP A 242 16.70 -5.31 -5.10
N ASP A 243 16.50 -5.24 -3.80
CA ASP A 243 17.52 -5.35 -2.76
C ASP A 243 17.03 -6.28 -1.62
N PRO A 244 17.45 -7.57 -1.62
CA PRO A 244 17.04 -8.54 -0.62
C PRO A 244 17.41 -8.17 0.82
N ASP A 245 18.43 -7.37 1.01
CA ASP A 245 18.95 -6.97 2.34
C ASP A 245 18.46 -5.59 2.77
N TYR A 246 17.48 -4.99 2.07
CA TYR A 246 17.00 -3.65 2.37
C TYR A 246 16.32 -3.57 3.74
N ALA A 247 17.08 -3.10 4.73
CA ALA A 247 16.72 -3.14 6.15
C ALA A 247 15.35 -2.50 6.46
N LEU A 248 15.02 -1.35 5.84
CA LEU A 248 13.74 -0.67 6.10
C LEU A 248 12.55 -1.47 5.57
N ALA A 249 12.69 -2.17 4.43
CA ALA A 249 11.63 -3.02 3.91
C ALA A 249 11.34 -4.20 4.84
N HIS A 250 12.40 -4.83 5.39
CA HIS A 250 12.24 -5.87 6.41
C HIS A 250 11.55 -5.34 7.67
N LEU A 251 11.94 -4.16 8.14
CA LEU A 251 11.32 -3.53 9.30
C LEU A 251 9.82 -3.25 9.07
N PHE A 252 9.48 -2.69 7.91
CA PHE A 252 8.08 -2.43 7.57
C PHE A 252 7.27 -3.72 7.40
N ARG A 253 7.86 -4.78 6.82
CA ARG A 253 7.19 -6.08 6.74
C ARG A 253 6.84 -6.63 8.12
N GLN A 254 7.76 -6.54 9.07
CA GLN A 254 7.49 -6.95 10.45
C GLN A 254 6.43 -6.07 11.10
N PHE A 255 6.53 -4.75 10.94
CA PHE A 255 5.57 -3.81 11.51
C PHE A 255 4.15 -4.04 10.96
N PHE A 256 3.99 -4.15 9.64
CA PHE A 256 2.68 -4.38 9.01
C PHE A 256 2.07 -5.73 9.41
N ALA A 257 2.89 -6.76 9.61
CA ALA A 257 2.43 -8.06 10.10
C ALA A 257 1.83 -8.01 11.51
N THR A 258 2.13 -6.97 12.30
CA THR A 258 1.53 -6.81 13.64
C THR A 258 0.06 -6.39 13.61
N GLY A 259 -0.47 -5.98 12.45
CA GLY A 259 -1.84 -5.49 12.29
C GLY A 259 -2.14 -4.22 13.08
N ARG A 260 -1.11 -3.44 13.43
CA ARG A 260 -1.32 -2.16 14.12
C ARG A 260 -2.05 -1.17 13.24
N LYS A 261 -2.80 -0.27 13.88
CA LYS A 261 -3.53 0.78 13.16
C LYS A 261 -2.57 1.67 12.36
N PRO A 262 -2.93 2.02 11.11
CA PRO A 262 -2.10 2.88 10.26
C PRO A 262 -1.75 4.23 10.87
N GLU A 263 -2.63 4.78 11.71
CA GLU A 263 -2.45 6.09 12.36
C GLU A 263 -1.20 6.12 13.25
N ILE A 264 -0.88 5.00 13.91
CA ILE A 264 0.31 4.91 14.77
C ILE A 264 1.59 5.12 13.92
N PHE A 265 1.59 4.60 12.71
CA PHE A 265 2.70 4.77 11.78
C PHE A 265 2.79 6.21 11.28
N ALA A 266 1.67 6.80 10.90
CA ALA A 266 1.57 8.19 10.48
C ALA A 266 2.06 9.16 11.57
N ASP A 267 1.66 8.94 12.83
CA ASP A 267 2.10 9.74 13.95
C ASP A 267 3.61 9.65 14.19
N MET A 268 4.16 8.43 14.13
CA MET A 268 5.60 8.20 14.30
C MET A 268 6.43 8.95 13.24
N ARG A 269 6.06 8.86 11.97
CA ARG A 269 6.79 9.57 10.92
C ARG A 269 6.63 11.09 11.02
N LYS A 270 5.44 11.58 11.40
CA LYS A 270 5.17 13.00 11.63
C LYS A 270 6.03 13.56 12.76
N GLU A 271 6.27 12.80 13.81
CA GLU A 271 7.15 13.19 14.91
C GLU A 271 8.62 13.27 14.47
N LEU A 272 9.06 12.38 13.58
CA LEU A 272 10.45 12.34 13.11
C LEU A 272 10.76 13.34 12.01
N HIS A 273 9.79 13.74 11.19
CA HIS A 273 10.00 14.58 10.02
C HIS A 273 10.68 15.94 10.32
N PRO A 274 10.32 16.71 11.36
CA PRO A 274 11.03 17.97 11.67
C PRO A 274 12.53 17.78 11.91
N LYS A 275 12.91 16.69 12.59
CA LYS A 275 14.32 16.37 12.85
C LYS A 275 15.10 16.06 11.56
N VAL A 276 14.44 15.40 10.61
CA VAL A 276 15.01 15.10 9.29
C VAL A 276 15.16 16.39 8.47
N CYS A 277 14.15 17.25 8.48
CA CYS A 277 14.22 18.56 7.82
C CYS A 277 15.37 19.41 8.38
N ASP A 278 15.48 19.50 9.71
CA ASP A 278 16.58 20.21 10.36
C ASP A 278 17.95 19.65 9.96
N ALA A 279 18.08 18.33 9.91
CA ALA A 279 19.33 17.69 9.50
C ALA A 279 19.69 17.97 8.04
N ILE A 280 18.72 18.12 7.15
CA ILE A 280 18.96 18.40 5.72
C ILE A 280 19.19 19.89 5.46
N PHE A 281 18.41 20.78 6.08
CA PHE A 281 18.38 22.21 5.73
C PHE A 281 19.12 23.15 6.69
N SER A 282 19.54 22.69 7.90
CA SER A 282 20.17 23.56 8.91
C SER A 282 21.47 24.23 8.44
N GLY A 283 22.14 23.69 7.43
CA GLY A 283 23.33 24.33 6.84
C GLY A 283 23.03 25.57 6.01
N THR A 284 21.78 25.84 5.67
CA THR A 284 21.37 26.94 4.77
C THR A 284 20.97 28.21 5.54
N LEU A 285 20.63 28.08 6.83
CA LEU A 285 20.17 29.19 7.68
C LEU A 285 21.31 29.99 8.30
N GLN A 286 22.58 29.64 8.05
CA GLN A 286 23.77 30.34 8.59
C GLN A 286 24.54 31.18 7.55
N ARG A 287 23.89 31.61 6.45
CA ARG A 287 24.50 32.55 5.49
C ARG A 287 23.70 33.81 5.33
#